data_f123cafd70303ec2ca6808ef0c650e4b
#
_entry.id   f123cafd70303ec2ca6808ef0c650e4b
#
_cell.length_a   1.000
_cell.length_b   1.000
_cell.length_c   1.000
_cell.angle_alpha   90.00
_cell.angle_beta   90.00
_cell.angle_gamma   90.00
#
_symmetry.space_group_name_H-M   'P 1'
#
loop_
_entity.id
_entity.type
_entity.pdbx_description
1 polymer ?
#
loop_
_entity_poly.entity_id
_entity_poly.type
_entity_poly.pdbx_seq_one_letter_code
_entity_poly.pdbx_strand_id
1 'polypeptide(L)'
;MLTRDFLMNADCKTAFGAIEESLLWSAEQRAASLAATLACRPDNGSVWIFGYGSLMWNPALEYSESCTGTLPGWHRAYCLRLTAGRGSAHQPGRMLALKEGGRTTGVAYRLPDETLEQELTLLWKREMITGCYLPTWCRLELDDGRTVNALVFIMDPRHPLYESDTSAQTIAPLIARASGPLGTNAQYLFSLDQELRKLGMRDASLDDLIIQVRHLVGEASQPGLA
;
A
#
# COMPACT_ATOMS: atom_id res chain seq x y z
N MET A 1 12.21 -7.19 3.35
CA MET A 1 11.71 -5.93 2.74
C MET A 1 11.78 -6.12 1.23
N LEU A 2 10.79 -5.65 0.47
CA LEU A 2 10.83 -5.68 -1.00
C LEU A 2 11.89 -4.68 -1.47
N THR A 3 12.97 -5.18 -2.08
CA THR A 3 14.03 -4.33 -2.65
C THR A 3 13.80 -4.12 -4.14
N ARG A 4 14.40 -3.08 -4.71
CA ARG A 4 14.38 -2.83 -6.15
C ARG A 4 14.96 -4.02 -6.93
N ASP A 5 16.13 -4.54 -6.50
CA ASP A 5 16.79 -5.69 -7.13
C ASP A 5 15.88 -6.93 -7.15
N PHE A 6 15.11 -7.12 -6.07
CA PHE A 6 14.13 -8.20 -6.02
C PHE A 6 13.00 -8.01 -7.05
N LEU A 7 12.47 -6.79 -7.18
CA LEU A 7 11.41 -6.48 -8.15
C LEU A 7 11.91 -6.55 -9.60
N MET A 8 13.19 -6.33 -9.85
CA MET A 8 13.81 -6.47 -11.16
C MET A 8 13.97 -7.93 -11.58
N ASN A 9 14.11 -8.87 -10.64
CA ASN A 9 14.19 -10.29 -10.95
C ASN A 9 12.83 -10.85 -11.42
N ALA A 10 12.88 -11.78 -12.40
CA ALA A 10 11.67 -12.35 -13.03
C ALA A 10 10.78 -13.13 -12.06
N ASP A 11 11.36 -13.70 -10.98
CA ASP A 11 10.69 -14.62 -10.04
C ASP A 11 10.17 -13.94 -8.77
N CYS A 12 9.72 -12.70 -8.84
CA CYS A 12 9.23 -11.96 -7.66
C CYS A 12 8.01 -12.58 -6.94
N LYS A 13 7.42 -13.65 -7.47
CA LYS A 13 6.33 -14.40 -6.83
C LYS A 13 6.69 -14.97 -5.47
N THR A 14 7.95 -15.35 -5.25
CA THR A 14 8.40 -16.07 -4.05
C THR A 14 8.51 -15.22 -2.79
N ALA A 15 8.67 -13.88 -2.90
CA ALA A 15 8.82 -13.02 -1.71
C ALA A 15 7.52 -12.86 -0.91
N PHE A 16 6.39 -12.98 -1.56
CA PHE A 16 5.10 -12.85 -0.88
C PHE A 16 4.63 -14.16 -0.24
N GLY A 17 5.33 -15.29 -0.50
CA GLY A 17 4.86 -16.62 -0.13
C GLY A 17 3.78 -17.14 -1.08
N ALA A 18 3.03 -18.14 -0.65
CA ALA A 18 1.99 -18.74 -1.45
C ALA A 18 0.78 -17.78 -1.59
N ILE A 19 0.52 -17.35 -2.81
CA ILE A 19 -0.70 -16.64 -3.19
C ILE A 19 -1.55 -17.64 -3.99
N GLU A 20 -2.85 -17.65 -3.77
CA GLU A 20 -3.79 -18.46 -4.53
C GLU A 20 -3.69 -18.12 -6.03
N GLU A 21 -3.48 -19.13 -6.88
CA GLU A 21 -3.24 -18.92 -8.32
C GLU A 21 -4.38 -18.18 -9.02
N SER A 22 -5.62 -18.43 -8.59
CA SER A 22 -6.81 -17.75 -9.12
C SER A 22 -6.80 -16.22 -8.91
N LEU A 23 -6.03 -15.73 -7.94
CA LEU A 23 -5.89 -14.32 -7.63
C LEU A 23 -4.68 -13.68 -8.33
N LEU A 24 -3.77 -14.47 -8.89
CA LEU A 24 -2.55 -13.93 -9.49
C LEU A 24 -2.82 -13.35 -10.87
N TRP A 25 -2.41 -12.10 -11.06
CA TRP A 25 -2.39 -11.50 -12.39
C TRP A 25 -1.14 -11.94 -13.17
N SER A 26 -1.34 -12.28 -14.44
CA SER A 26 -0.25 -12.55 -15.37
C SER A 26 0.53 -11.26 -15.71
N ALA A 27 1.70 -11.41 -16.31
CA ALA A 27 2.48 -10.28 -16.81
C ALA A 27 1.70 -9.47 -17.85
N GLU A 28 0.95 -10.16 -18.72
CA GLU A 28 0.12 -9.56 -19.76
C GLU A 28 -1.04 -8.75 -19.17
N GLN A 29 -1.69 -9.25 -18.11
CA GLN A 29 -2.75 -8.53 -17.41
C GLN A 29 -2.21 -7.25 -16.77
N ARG A 30 -1.04 -7.32 -16.13
CA ARG A 30 -0.39 -6.14 -15.55
C ARG A 30 0.00 -5.13 -16.63
N ALA A 31 0.57 -5.58 -17.74
CA ALA A 31 0.94 -4.71 -18.86
C ALA A 31 -0.29 -4.04 -19.49
N ALA A 32 -1.38 -4.78 -19.68
CA ALA A 32 -2.63 -4.24 -20.20
C ALA A 32 -3.24 -3.19 -19.26
N SER A 33 -3.21 -3.44 -17.94
CA SER A 33 -3.65 -2.47 -16.92
C SER A 33 -2.81 -1.20 -16.93
N LEU A 34 -1.48 -1.32 -17.04
CA LEU A 34 -0.57 -0.18 -17.15
C LEU A 34 -0.89 0.65 -18.39
N ALA A 35 -1.01 0.00 -19.55
CA ALA A 35 -1.32 0.67 -20.82
C ALA A 35 -2.67 1.41 -20.75
N ALA A 36 -3.71 0.76 -20.19
CA ALA A 36 -5.03 1.38 -20.02
C ALA A 36 -4.97 2.59 -19.07
N THR A 37 -4.19 2.49 -17.99
CA THR A 37 -4.01 3.59 -17.03
C THR A 37 -3.31 4.78 -17.68
N LEU A 38 -2.26 4.53 -18.47
CA LEU A 38 -1.54 5.58 -19.19
C LEU A 38 -2.40 6.23 -20.29
N ALA A 39 -3.26 5.47 -20.95
CA ALA A 39 -4.19 6.01 -21.94
C ALA A 39 -5.22 6.99 -21.32
N CYS A 40 -5.50 6.85 -20.01
CA CYS A 40 -6.38 7.74 -19.27
C CYS A 40 -5.64 8.89 -18.55
N ARG A 41 -4.34 9.10 -18.85
CA ARG A 41 -3.55 10.17 -18.24
C ARG A 41 -4.17 11.54 -18.55
N PRO A 42 -4.42 12.39 -17.52
CA PRO A 42 -5.20 13.62 -17.71
C PRO A 42 -4.44 14.74 -18.42
N ASP A 43 -3.10 14.67 -18.47
CA ASP A 43 -2.23 15.65 -19.13
C ASP A 43 -0.90 15.01 -19.56
N ASN A 44 -0.07 15.77 -20.29
CA ASN A 44 1.26 15.37 -20.72
C ASN A 44 2.38 15.85 -19.76
N GLY A 45 2.02 16.28 -18.54
CA GLY A 45 2.97 16.73 -17.52
C GLY A 45 3.84 15.58 -16.99
N SER A 46 4.60 15.82 -15.93
CA SER A 46 5.36 14.73 -15.27
C SER A 46 4.44 13.73 -14.59
N VAL A 47 4.82 12.46 -14.56
CA VAL A 47 4.10 11.43 -13.81
C VAL A 47 4.49 11.46 -12.35
N TRP A 48 3.50 11.63 -11.50
CA TRP A 48 3.63 11.54 -10.05
C TRP A 48 2.97 10.28 -9.52
N ILE A 49 3.58 9.66 -8.52
CA ILE A 49 3.04 8.51 -7.78
C ILE A 49 2.76 8.94 -6.36
N PHE A 50 1.59 8.63 -5.83
CA PHE A 50 1.26 8.94 -4.45
C PHE A 50 1.40 7.73 -3.54
N GLY A 51 2.35 7.80 -2.61
CA GLY A 51 2.57 6.82 -1.55
C GLY A 51 1.82 7.21 -0.28
N TYR A 52 0.89 6.35 0.16
CA TYR A 52 0.12 6.53 1.39
C TYR A 52 0.34 5.40 2.40
N GLY A 53 1.07 4.36 2.03
CA GLY A 53 1.43 3.18 2.80
C GLY A 53 2.91 2.88 2.67
N SER A 54 3.28 1.63 2.37
CA SER A 54 4.67 1.18 2.32
C SER A 54 5.55 1.93 1.31
N LEU A 55 4.97 2.54 0.29
CA LEU A 55 5.70 3.42 -0.62
C LEU A 55 6.30 4.64 0.08
N MET A 56 5.77 5.06 1.23
CA MET A 56 6.31 6.22 1.97
C MET A 56 7.70 5.95 2.54
N TRP A 57 7.97 4.74 3.04
CA TRP A 57 9.29 4.38 3.64
C TRP A 57 10.12 3.44 2.79
N ASN A 58 9.56 2.88 1.76
CA ASN A 58 10.22 1.98 0.82
C ASN A 58 9.62 2.13 -0.57
N PRO A 59 9.85 3.24 -1.28
CA PRO A 59 9.32 3.42 -2.63
C PRO A 59 9.83 2.37 -3.61
N ALA A 60 11.10 1.95 -3.47
CA ALA A 60 11.80 1.04 -4.39
C ALA A 60 11.75 1.51 -5.86
N LEU A 61 11.53 2.81 -6.08
CA LEU A 61 11.47 3.50 -7.37
C LEU A 61 12.60 4.52 -7.45
N GLU A 62 13.06 4.79 -8.66
CA GLU A 62 13.82 6.00 -8.96
C GLU A 62 12.86 7.17 -9.14
N TYR A 63 13.17 8.29 -8.52
CA TYR A 63 12.40 9.51 -8.62
C TYR A 63 13.30 10.73 -8.68
N SER A 64 12.91 11.74 -9.44
CA SER A 64 13.64 13.00 -9.59
C SER A 64 13.31 14.01 -8.50
N GLU A 65 12.14 13.87 -7.89
CA GLU A 65 11.61 14.77 -6.86
C GLU A 65 10.67 14.03 -5.93
N SER A 66 10.63 14.43 -4.65
CA SER A 66 9.61 13.98 -3.70
C SER A 66 9.09 15.17 -2.90
N CYS A 67 7.80 15.16 -2.61
CA CYS A 67 7.14 16.19 -1.82
C CYS A 67 6.01 15.53 -1.01
N THR A 68 5.81 16.01 0.21
CA THR A 68 4.61 15.64 0.97
C THR A 68 3.37 16.32 0.37
N GLY A 69 2.21 15.71 0.57
CA GLY A 69 0.98 16.27 0.03
C GLY A 69 -0.27 15.58 0.55
N THR A 70 -1.40 16.13 0.19
CA THR A 70 -2.73 15.68 0.62
C THR A 70 -3.57 15.26 -0.58
N LEU A 71 -4.13 14.06 -0.49
CA LEU A 71 -5.10 13.51 -1.43
C LEU A 71 -6.51 13.72 -0.85
N PRO A 72 -7.32 14.65 -1.37
CA PRO A 72 -8.70 14.82 -0.95
C PRO A 72 -9.60 13.70 -1.50
N GLY A 73 -10.70 13.41 -0.79
CA GLY A 73 -11.71 12.44 -1.23
C GLY A 73 -11.38 10.98 -0.91
N TRP A 74 -10.24 10.68 -0.27
CA TRP A 74 -9.80 9.33 0.05
C TRP A 74 -9.20 9.26 1.44
N HIS A 75 -9.49 8.18 2.19
CA HIS A 75 -8.92 7.93 3.50
C HIS A 75 -8.30 6.54 3.60
N ARG A 76 -7.33 6.38 4.52
CA ARG A 76 -6.71 5.08 4.83
C ARG A 76 -7.69 4.14 5.50
N ALA A 77 -7.75 2.89 5.04
CA ALA A 77 -8.51 1.83 5.66
C ALA A 77 -7.79 0.49 5.52
N TYR A 78 -7.80 -0.34 6.55
CA TYR A 78 -7.28 -1.71 6.49
C TYR A 78 -8.35 -2.65 5.92
N CYS A 79 -8.69 -2.45 4.65
CA CYS A 79 -9.80 -3.09 3.95
C CYS A 79 -9.38 -4.18 2.95
N LEU A 80 -8.11 -4.52 2.86
CA LEU A 80 -7.60 -5.59 2.00
C LEU A 80 -7.25 -6.82 2.84
N ARG A 81 -7.91 -7.96 2.61
CA ARG A 81 -7.57 -9.23 3.25
C ARG A 81 -6.21 -9.72 2.76
N LEU A 82 -5.29 -9.91 3.69
CA LEU A 82 -3.91 -10.24 3.41
C LEU A 82 -3.66 -11.72 3.65
N THR A 83 -3.58 -12.51 2.58
CA THR A 83 -3.37 -13.96 2.60
C THR A 83 -1.94 -14.38 2.28
N ALA A 84 -1.05 -13.42 2.06
CA ALA A 84 0.36 -13.63 1.74
C ALA A 84 1.21 -12.46 2.26
N GLY A 85 2.52 -12.53 2.15
CA GLY A 85 3.45 -11.48 2.53
C GLY A 85 3.59 -11.30 4.04
N ARG A 86 2.65 -10.62 4.69
CA ARG A 86 2.59 -10.41 6.15
C ARG A 86 1.37 -11.10 6.78
N GLY A 87 0.82 -12.07 6.08
CA GLY A 87 -0.24 -12.97 6.49
C GLY A 87 -0.13 -14.28 5.74
N SER A 88 -1.09 -15.18 5.95
CA SER A 88 -1.21 -16.45 5.23
C SER A 88 -2.68 -16.80 5.00
N ALA A 89 -2.95 -17.80 4.16
CA ALA A 89 -4.30 -18.29 3.94
C ALA A 89 -4.95 -18.82 5.24
N HIS A 90 -4.15 -19.42 6.14
CA HIS A 90 -4.61 -19.95 7.42
C HIS A 90 -4.75 -18.88 8.50
N GLN A 91 -3.96 -17.83 8.42
CA GLN A 91 -3.97 -16.70 9.36
C GLN A 91 -3.89 -15.40 8.59
N PRO A 92 -5.00 -14.98 7.96
CA PRO A 92 -5.03 -13.76 7.17
C PRO A 92 -4.95 -12.52 8.05
N GLY A 93 -4.20 -11.53 7.57
CA GLY A 93 -4.13 -10.20 8.15
C GLY A 93 -5.04 -9.20 7.42
N ARG A 94 -4.72 -7.93 7.64
CA ARG A 94 -5.32 -6.80 6.93
C ARG A 94 -4.24 -5.88 6.38
N MET A 95 -4.39 -5.48 5.13
CA MET A 95 -3.50 -4.52 4.49
C MET A 95 -4.22 -3.21 4.26
N LEU A 96 -3.44 -2.15 4.34
CA LEU A 96 -3.88 -0.78 4.08
C LEU A 96 -4.22 -0.59 2.61
N ALA A 97 -5.34 0.09 2.37
CA ALA A 97 -5.70 0.63 1.08
C ALA A 97 -6.43 1.97 1.26
N LEU A 98 -6.91 2.57 0.18
CA LEU A 98 -7.73 3.78 0.24
C LEU A 98 -9.19 3.42 -0.03
N LYS A 99 -10.07 4.01 0.78
CA LYS A 99 -11.52 4.04 0.59
C LYS A 99 -11.99 5.48 0.33
N GLU A 100 -13.10 5.60 -0.35
CA GLU A 100 -13.71 6.90 -0.66
C GLU A 100 -14.10 7.65 0.61
N GLY A 101 -13.95 8.98 0.57
CA GLY A 101 -14.25 9.91 1.67
C GLY A 101 -13.02 10.41 2.41
N GLY A 102 -13.14 11.55 3.06
CA GLY A 102 -12.09 12.16 3.87
C GLY A 102 -10.89 12.70 3.09
N ARG A 103 -9.71 12.55 3.66
CA ARG A 103 -8.44 12.99 3.07
C ARG A 103 -7.28 12.15 3.59
N THR A 104 -6.21 12.05 2.80
CA THR A 104 -5.01 11.30 3.17
C THR A 104 -3.76 12.12 2.88
N THR A 105 -2.90 12.28 3.87
CA THR A 105 -1.55 12.84 3.69
C THR A 105 -0.58 11.72 3.32
N GLY A 106 0.44 12.03 2.52
CA GLY A 106 1.43 11.04 2.09
C GLY A 106 2.60 11.67 1.38
N VAL A 107 3.31 10.89 0.59
CA VAL A 107 4.47 11.34 -0.18
C VAL A 107 4.20 11.16 -1.67
N ALA A 108 4.36 12.20 -2.43
CA ALA A 108 4.34 12.20 -3.89
C ALA A 108 5.77 12.04 -4.42
N TYR A 109 5.95 11.19 -5.42
CA TYR A 109 7.21 10.94 -6.11
C TYR A 109 7.05 11.27 -7.57
N ARG A 110 7.86 12.18 -8.10
CA ARG A 110 7.93 12.48 -9.52
C ARG A 110 8.89 11.50 -10.19
N LEU A 111 8.38 10.73 -11.14
CA LEU A 111 9.22 9.80 -11.89
C LEU A 111 10.05 10.54 -12.95
N PRO A 112 11.32 10.12 -13.21
CA PRO A 112 12.10 10.64 -14.31
C PRO A 112 11.49 10.20 -15.65
N ASP A 113 11.46 11.12 -16.63
CA ASP A 113 10.90 10.81 -17.94
C ASP A 113 11.72 9.75 -18.68
N GLU A 114 13.04 9.71 -18.47
CA GLU A 114 13.98 8.79 -19.11
C GLU A 114 13.78 7.32 -18.68
N THR A 115 13.33 7.10 -17.44
CA THR A 115 13.13 5.74 -16.88
C THR A 115 11.66 5.42 -16.60
N LEU A 116 10.74 6.27 -17.06
CA LEU A 116 9.33 6.22 -16.70
C LEU A 116 8.69 4.83 -16.92
N GLU A 117 8.89 4.23 -18.08
CA GLU A 117 8.31 2.92 -18.42
C GLU A 117 8.84 1.81 -17.49
N GLN A 118 10.15 1.85 -17.19
CA GLN A 118 10.78 0.90 -16.29
C GLN A 118 10.22 1.03 -14.87
N GLU A 119 10.14 2.26 -14.36
CA GLU A 119 9.64 2.51 -13.00
C GLU A 119 8.17 2.11 -12.85
N LEU A 120 7.34 2.42 -13.82
CA LEU A 120 5.94 2.02 -13.82
C LEU A 120 5.80 0.49 -13.93
N THR A 121 6.62 -0.18 -14.72
CA THR A 121 6.63 -1.64 -14.80
C THR A 121 6.98 -2.27 -13.45
N LEU A 122 7.98 -1.75 -12.73
CA LEU A 122 8.35 -2.21 -11.38
C LEU A 122 7.22 -1.96 -10.38
N LEU A 123 6.58 -0.80 -10.46
CA LEU A 123 5.44 -0.44 -9.60
C LEU A 123 4.26 -1.40 -9.81
N TRP A 124 3.92 -1.74 -11.06
CA TRP A 124 2.86 -2.72 -11.37
C TRP A 124 3.21 -4.13 -10.90
N LYS A 125 4.47 -4.55 -11.00
CA LYS A 125 4.93 -5.84 -10.42
C LYS A 125 4.71 -5.89 -8.90
N ARG A 126 4.84 -4.76 -8.22
CA ARG A 126 4.71 -4.65 -6.78
C ARG A 126 3.26 -4.52 -6.31
N GLU A 127 2.48 -3.62 -6.93
CA GLU A 127 1.16 -3.25 -6.44
C GLU A 127 0.05 -4.09 -7.09
N MET A 128 0.26 -4.58 -8.32
CA MET A 128 -0.76 -5.24 -9.13
C MET A 128 -0.60 -6.76 -9.21
N ILE A 129 0.00 -7.39 -8.18
CA ILE A 129 0.19 -8.85 -8.16
C ILE A 129 -1.13 -9.60 -8.25
N THR A 130 -2.15 -9.12 -7.56
CA THR A 130 -3.49 -9.72 -7.54
C THR A 130 -4.54 -8.87 -8.23
N GLY A 131 -4.17 -7.70 -8.77
CA GLY A 131 -5.13 -6.77 -9.37
C GLY A 131 -6.17 -6.21 -8.41
N CYS A 132 -5.88 -6.21 -7.11
CA CYS A 132 -6.83 -5.74 -6.08
C CYS A 132 -7.00 -4.22 -6.05
N TYR A 133 -6.15 -3.49 -6.74
CA TYR A 133 -6.23 -2.05 -6.83
C TYR A 133 -6.76 -1.58 -8.19
N LEU A 134 -7.38 -0.41 -8.18
CA LEU A 134 -7.72 0.40 -9.34
C LEU A 134 -6.69 1.53 -9.43
N PRO A 135 -5.70 1.47 -10.34
CA PRO A 135 -4.80 2.58 -10.58
C PRO A 135 -5.58 3.79 -11.11
N THR A 136 -5.60 4.89 -10.36
CA THR A 136 -6.48 6.03 -10.63
C THR A 136 -5.69 7.33 -10.62
N TRP A 137 -5.91 8.19 -11.60
CA TRP A 137 -5.37 9.53 -11.64
C TRP A 137 -6.18 10.45 -10.74
N CYS A 138 -5.52 11.05 -9.74
CA CYS A 138 -6.15 11.94 -8.78
C CYS A 138 -5.42 13.27 -8.70
N ARG A 139 -6.16 14.34 -8.42
CA ARG A 139 -5.56 15.64 -8.07
C ARG A 139 -4.99 15.58 -6.65
N LEU A 140 -3.72 15.89 -6.53
CA LEU A 140 -2.97 15.89 -5.28
C LEU A 140 -2.52 17.32 -4.97
N GLU A 141 -2.75 17.77 -3.74
CA GLU A 141 -2.32 19.06 -3.22
C GLU A 141 -0.97 18.85 -2.52
N LEU A 142 0.13 19.40 -3.11
CA LEU A 142 1.45 19.33 -2.52
C LEU A 142 1.63 20.39 -1.44
N ASP A 143 2.46 20.11 -0.43
CA ASP A 143 2.69 21.03 0.69
C ASP A 143 3.48 22.30 0.28
N ASP A 144 4.10 22.29 -0.91
CA ASP A 144 4.73 23.47 -1.51
C ASP A 144 3.75 24.39 -2.28
N GLY A 145 2.46 24.07 -2.25
CA GLY A 145 1.39 24.83 -2.89
C GLY A 145 1.06 24.43 -4.32
N ARG A 146 1.81 23.50 -4.92
CA ARG A 146 1.47 22.97 -6.25
C ARG A 146 0.30 21.99 -6.17
N THR A 147 -0.44 21.89 -7.27
CA THR A 147 -1.41 20.78 -7.49
C THR A 147 -0.94 19.99 -8.70
N VAL A 148 -0.86 18.66 -8.54
CA VAL A 148 -0.41 17.75 -9.60
C VAL A 148 -1.44 16.63 -9.82
N ASN A 149 -1.42 16.03 -11.01
CA ASN A 149 -2.11 14.77 -11.25
C ASN A 149 -1.19 13.61 -10.85
N ALA A 150 -1.58 12.84 -9.85
CA ALA A 150 -0.82 11.71 -9.36
C ALA A 150 -1.56 10.40 -9.57
N LEU A 151 -0.81 9.35 -9.87
CA LEU A 151 -1.31 7.99 -9.92
C LEU A 151 -1.41 7.43 -8.49
N VAL A 152 -2.58 6.92 -8.15
CA VAL A 152 -2.93 6.40 -6.82
C VAL A 152 -3.51 5.00 -6.96
N PHE A 153 -3.08 4.07 -6.12
CA PHE A 153 -3.63 2.71 -6.07
C PHE A 153 -4.78 2.65 -5.04
N ILE A 154 -6.01 2.60 -5.54
CA ILE A 154 -7.24 2.61 -4.75
C ILE A 154 -7.80 1.20 -4.67
N MET A 155 -8.35 0.76 -3.54
CA MET A 155 -8.95 -0.55 -3.41
C MET A 155 -10.15 -0.72 -4.36
N ASP A 156 -10.19 -1.83 -5.13
CA ASP A 156 -11.41 -2.22 -5.85
C ASP A 156 -12.38 -2.91 -4.87
N PRO A 157 -13.53 -2.29 -4.55
CA PRO A 157 -14.50 -2.88 -3.62
C PRO A 157 -15.21 -4.12 -4.18
N ARG A 158 -15.03 -4.46 -5.46
CA ARG A 158 -15.56 -5.67 -6.10
C ARG A 158 -14.57 -6.84 -6.04
N HIS A 159 -13.30 -6.57 -5.65
CA HIS A 159 -12.28 -7.60 -5.60
C HIS A 159 -12.54 -8.60 -4.46
N PRO A 160 -12.31 -9.92 -4.66
CA PRO A 160 -12.56 -10.94 -3.63
C PRO A 160 -11.81 -10.75 -2.31
N LEU A 161 -10.70 -10.00 -2.32
CA LEU A 161 -9.92 -9.68 -1.12
C LEU A 161 -10.42 -8.41 -0.41
N TYR A 162 -11.45 -7.72 -0.92
CA TYR A 162 -12.01 -6.56 -0.24
C TYR A 162 -12.81 -6.97 1.00
N GLU A 163 -12.61 -6.24 2.08
CA GLU A 163 -13.30 -6.40 3.35
C GLU A 163 -13.93 -5.07 3.77
N SER A 164 -15.24 -5.06 3.91
CA SER A 164 -15.98 -3.82 4.23
C SER A 164 -15.84 -3.36 5.67
N ASP A 165 -15.73 -4.32 6.63
CA ASP A 165 -15.54 -4.02 8.04
C ASP A 165 -14.08 -3.70 8.33
N THR A 166 -13.84 -2.44 8.64
CA THR A 166 -12.54 -1.87 8.98
C THR A 166 -12.50 -1.32 10.41
N SER A 167 -13.47 -1.72 11.25
CA SER A 167 -13.49 -1.34 12.67
C SER A 167 -12.27 -1.90 13.41
N ALA A 168 -11.70 -1.09 14.32
CA ALA A 168 -10.51 -1.50 15.06
C ALA A 168 -10.77 -2.79 15.87
N GLN A 169 -11.98 -2.97 16.39
CA GLN A 169 -12.39 -4.16 17.14
C GLN A 169 -12.28 -5.43 16.31
N THR A 170 -12.67 -5.39 15.03
CA THR A 170 -12.62 -6.53 14.12
C THR A 170 -11.20 -6.79 13.63
N ILE A 171 -10.47 -5.73 13.24
CA ILE A 171 -9.21 -5.91 12.52
C ILE A 171 -7.98 -5.99 13.43
N ALA A 172 -7.99 -5.41 14.64
CA ALA A 172 -6.83 -5.45 15.53
C ALA A 172 -6.38 -6.87 15.90
N PRO A 173 -7.29 -7.83 16.25
CA PRO A 173 -6.90 -9.21 16.51
C PRO A 173 -6.30 -9.92 15.29
N LEU A 174 -6.75 -9.57 14.08
CA LEU A 174 -6.23 -10.14 12.84
C LEU A 174 -4.81 -9.64 12.58
N ILE A 175 -4.60 -8.31 12.68
CA ILE A 175 -3.29 -7.68 12.48
C ILE A 175 -2.28 -8.16 13.54
N ALA A 176 -2.69 -8.29 14.80
CA ALA A 176 -1.81 -8.69 15.89
C ALA A 176 -1.25 -10.12 15.71
N ARG A 177 -2.03 -11.02 15.10
CA ARG A 177 -1.67 -12.46 14.94
C ARG A 177 -1.03 -12.79 13.61
N ALA A 178 -1.33 -12.03 12.55
CA ALA A 178 -0.91 -12.37 11.21
C ALA A 178 0.60 -12.15 11.00
N SER A 179 1.24 -13.12 10.36
CA SER A 179 2.64 -13.07 9.97
C SER A 179 2.88 -13.83 8.67
N GLY A 180 3.97 -13.53 8.00
CA GLY A 180 4.38 -14.18 6.76
C GLY A 180 5.84 -13.89 6.41
N PRO A 181 6.29 -14.25 5.20
CA PRO A 181 7.69 -14.10 4.80
C PRO A 181 8.24 -12.67 4.88
N LEU A 182 7.39 -11.66 4.78
CA LEU A 182 7.78 -10.24 4.88
C LEU A 182 7.73 -9.69 6.31
N GLY A 183 7.47 -10.54 7.32
CA GLY A 183 7.34 -10.16 8.72
C GLY A 183 5.89 -10.13 9.21
N THR A 184 5.66 -9.55 10.40
CA THR A 184 4.31 -9.49 10.99
C THR A 184 3.48 -8.36 10.39
N ASN A 185 2.15 -8.51 10.43
CA ASN A 185 1.23 -7.48 9.98
C ASN A 185 1.25 -6.27 10.95
N ALA A 186 1.44 -6.52 12.25
CA ALA A 186 1.62 -5.48 13.27
C ALA A 186 2.84 -4.59 12.97
N GLN A 187 3.97 -5.18 12.54
CA GLN A 187 5.15 -4.40 12.12
C GLN A 187 4.83 -3.43 10.97
N TYR A 188 3.98 -3.84 10.02
CA TYR A 188 3.56 -2.94 8.94
C TYR A 188 2.79 -1.72 9.49
N LEU A 189 1.82 -1.96 10.37
CA LEU A 189 1.04 -0.88 11.01
C LEU A 189 1.96 0.08 11.78
N PHE A 190 2.90 -0.46 12.56
CA PHE A 190 3.82 0.37 13.34
C PHE A 190 4.84 1.11 12.47
N SER A 191 5.26 0.53 11.34
CA SER A 191 6.12 1.22 10.36
C SER A 191 5.38 2.40 9.73
N LEU A 192 4.09 2.26 9.44
CA LEU A 192 3.26 3.36 8.94
C LEU A 192 3.16 4.49 9.97
N ASP A 193 2.82 4.18 11.23
CA ASP A 193 2.74 5.16 12.32
C ASP A 193 4.08 5.91 12.49
N GLN A 194 5.18 5.17 12.49
CA GLN A 194 6.52 5.74 12.63
C GLN A 194 6.85 6.69 11.46
N GLU A 195 6.52 6.30 10.23
CA GLU A 195 6.82 7.12 9.07
C GLU A 195 5.97 8.39 9.03
N LEU A 196 4.69 8.28 9.35
CA LEU A 196 3.82 9.45 9.49
C LEU A 196 4.39 10.45 10.51
N ARG A 197 4.81 9.96 11.68
CA ARG A 197 5.42 10.81 12.73
C ARG A 197 6.73 11.46 12.28
N LYS A 198 7.61 10.74 11.58
CA LYS A 198 8.86 11.31 11.05
C LYS A 198 8.61 12.46 10.07
N LEU A 199 7.54 12.36 9.30
CA LEU A 199 7.13 13.39 8.33
C LEU A 199 6.29 14.52 8.96
N GLY A 200 6.12 14.51 10.31
CA GLY A 200 5.27 15.47 11.01
C GLY A 200 3.76 15.29 10.73
N MET A 201 3.38 14.15 10.18
CA MET A 201 2.00 13.82 9.85
C MET A 201 1.33 13.00 10.96
N ARG A 202 0.01 13.07 11.04
CA ARG A 202 -0.82 12.22 11.88
C ARG A 202 -2.08 11.79 11.12
N ASP A 203 -2.44 10.53 11.28
CA ASP A 203 -3.72 10.00 10.80
C ASP A 203 -4.53 9.51 12.01
N ALA A 204 -5.44 10.35 12.48
CA ALA A 204 -6.23 10.05 13.68
C ALA A 204 -7.13 8.82 13.51
N SER A 205 -7.45 8.42 12.27
CA SER A 205 -8.24 7.21 12.00
C SER A 205 -7.50 5.92 12.38
N LEU A 206 -6.17 5.97 12.52
CA LEU A 206 -5.33 4.83 12.88
C LEU A 206 -5.05 4.72 14.39
N ASP A 207 -5.31 5.78 15.17
CA ASP A 207 -4.90 5.85 16.57
C ASP A 207 -5.49 4.70 17.40
N ASP A 208 -6.80 4.44 17.29
CA ASP A 208 -7.48 3.38 18.03
C ASP A 208 -6.96 1.99 17.62
N LEU A 209 -6.78 1.75 16.34
CA LEU A 209 -6.22 0.51 15.83
C LEU A 209 -4.79 0.26 16.36
N ILE A 210 -3.94 1.29 16.35
CA ILE A 210 -2.56 1.20 16.84
C ILE A 210 -2.55 0.86 18.34
N ILE A 211 -3.40 1.49 19.13
CA ILE A 211 -3.51 1.24 20.58
C ILE A 211 -3.91 -0.23 20.81
N GLN A 212 -4.97 -0.70 20.16
CA GLN A 212 -5.47 -2.06 20.33
C GLN A 212 -4.45 -3.12 19.88
N VAL A 213 -3.79 -2.91 18.72
CA VAL A 213 -2.78 -3.86 18.26
C VAL A 213 -1.56 -3.89 19.20
N ARG A 214 -1.11 -2.73 19.72
CA ARG A 214 -0.01 -2.69 20.70
C ARG A 214 -0.34 -3.48 21.97
N HIS A 215 -1.56 -3.34 22.47
CA HIS A 215 -2.02 -4.08 23.66
C HIS A 215 -1.99 -5.60 23.41
N LEU A 216 -2.59 -6.05 22.30
CA LEU A 216 -2.65 -7.47 21.95
C LEU A 216 -1.27 -8.09 21.72
N VAL A 217 -0.34 -7.37 21.08
CA VAL A 217 1.02 -7.86 20.87
C VAL A 217 1.83 -7.86 22.18
N GLY A 218 1.63 -6.86 23.05
CA GLY A 218 2.26 -6.79 24.37
C GLY A 218 1.83 -7.93 25.30
N GLU A 219 0.54 -8.26 25.32
CA GLU A 219 0.02 -9.41 26.07
C GLU A 219 0.57 -10.76 25.57
N ALA A 220 0.69 -10.92 24.24
CA ALA A 220 1.24 -12.14 23.65
C ALA A 220 2.74 -12.34 23.95
N SER A 221 3.46 -11.25 24.30
CA SER A 221 4.90 -11.27 24.63
C SER A 221 5.17 -11.54 26.11
N GLN A 222 4.15 -11.57 26.99
CA GLN A 222 4.27 -11.99 28.39
C GLN A 222 3.91 -13.48 28.47
N PRO A 223 4.89 -14.40 28.68
CA PRO A 223 4.57 -15.79 29.00
C PRO A 223 3.80 -15.79 30.33
N GLY A 224 2.63 -16.40 30.32
CA GLY A 224 1.73 -16.45 31.45
C GLY A 224 2.47 -16.84 32.74
N LEU A 225 2.38 -15.99 33.74
CA LEU A 225 2.58 -16.33 35.14
C LEU A 225 1.36 -17.17 35.54
N ALA A 226 1.48 -18.49 35.36
CA ALA A 226 0.60 -19.48 35.95
C ALA A 226 1.38 -20.23 37.02
#